data_b49695e2b13543e22fb73663674d3dca
#
_entry.id   b49695e2b13543e22fb73663674d3dca
#
_cell.length_a   1.000
_cell.length_b   1.000
_cell.length_c   1.000
_cell.angle_alpha   90.00
_cell.angle_beta   90.00
_cell.angle_gamma   90.00
#
_symmetry.space_group_name_H-M   'P 1'
#
loop_
_entity.id
_entity.type
_entity.pdbx_description
1 polymer ?
#
loop_
_entity_poly.entity_id
_entity_poly.type
_entity_poly.pdbx_seq_one_letter_code
_entity_poly.pdbx_strand_id
1 'polypeptide(L)'
;MTRSSLINGLLFAVVLAGIIRLVAFPTASLAATSVPAPANDAPLASAHSEQTVVFAGGCFWGVQAVFQHVKGVLSATSGYSGGESRTAEYEKVSTGLTGHAESVKVVYDPSQVTYGQLLHVFLSVAHDPTELNYQGPDEGTQYRSVVFYTTDEQHTITTDYIAQLESAHVFKHKIVTQVVPLKAFYPAEAYHQNYATLHPESAYIRYNDAPKVDHLKKQFVQLYRESPQLVAVK
;
A
#
# COMPACT_ATOMS: atom_id res chain seq x y z
N MET A 1 -47.30 85.70 -11.29
CA MET A 1 -48.38 85.00 -12.01
C MET A 1 -47.76 83.80 -12.72
N THR A 2 -48.22 82.65 -12.35
CA THR A 2 -48.52 81.45 -13.11
C THR A 2 -48.04 80.16 -12.43
N ARG A 3 -48.95 79.57 -11.95
CA ARG A 3 -49.42 78.16 -11.78
C ARG A 3 -48.40 76.99 -11.83
N SER A 4 -48.35 76.42 -10.67
CA SER A 4 -48.00 75.06 -10.33
C SER A 4 -48.78 74.04 -11.11
N SER A 5 -48.10 72.92 -11.54
CA SER A 5 -48.74 71.72 -11.95
C SER A 5 -48.00 70.50 -11.40
N LEU A 6 -48.63 69.90 -10.40
CA LEU A 6 -48.21 68.63 -9.77
C LEU A 6 -48.56 67.48 -10.72
N ILE A 7 -47.58 66.63 -11.02
CA ILE A 7 -47.80 65.34 -11.64
C ILE A 7 -47.34 64.27 -10.65
N ASN A 8 -48.34 63.53 -10.15
CA ASN A 8 -48.13 62.35 -9.34
C ASN A 8 -47.63 61.20 -10.20
N GLY A 9 -46.40 60.78 -9.98
CA GLY A 9 -45.83 59.58 -10.58
C GLY A 9 -45.93 58.40 -9.60
N LEU A 10 -46.84 57.49 -9.91
CA LEU A 10 -47.02 56.22 -9.19
C LEU A 10 -45.89 55.27 -9.51
N LEU A 11 -44.98 54.99 -8.61
CA LEU A 11 -43.95 53.98 -8.74
C LEU A 11 -44.54 52.60 -8.46
N PHE A 12 -44.71 51.79 -9.52
CA PHE A 12 -44.96 50.35 -9.38
C PHE A 12 -43.65 49.65 -9.09
N ALA A 13 -43.47 49.17 -7.85
CA ALA A 13 -42.37 48.27 -7.48
C ALA A 13 -42.80 46.85 -7.86
N VAL A 14 -42.20 46.29 -8.93
CA VAL A 14 -42.31 44.88 -9.29
C VAL A 14 -41.30 44.10 -8.47
N VAL A 15 -41.75 43.39 -7.44
CA VAL A 15 -40.93 42.43 -6.66
C VAL A 15 -40.82 41.15 -7.48
N LEU A 16 -39.70 40.93 -8.12
CA LEU A 16 -39.37 39.69 -8.76
C LEU A 16 -38.88 38.70 -7.70
N ALA A 17 -39.72 37.82 -7.20
CA ALA A 17 -39.34 36.72 -6.33
C ALA A 17 -38.66 35.62 -7.18
N GLY A 18 -37.34 35.70 -7.28
CA GLY A 18 -36.50 34.69 -7.88
C GLY A 18 -36.48 33.43 -7.03
N ILE A 19 -37.15 32.36 -7.41
CA ILE A 19 -37.02 31.06 -6.78
C ILE A 19 -35.69 30.46 -7.21
N ILE A 20 -34.66 30.58 -6.34
CA ILE A 20 -33.39 29.86 -6.51
C ILE A 20 -33.68 28.39 -6.21
N ARG A 21 -33.91 27.56 -7.23
CA ARG A 21 -33.87 26.11 -7.10
C ARG A 21 -32.44 25.68 -6.82
N LEU A 22 -32.17 25.35 -5.56
CA LEU A 22 -30.93 24.69 -5.18
C LEU A 22 -30.94 23.30 -5.81
N VAL A 23 -30.27 23.12 -6.95
CA VAL A 23 -30.02 21.81 -7.53
C VAL A 23 -28.95 21.15 -6.66
N ALA A 24 -29.37 20.31 -5.72
CA ALA A 24 -28.47 19.44 -4.99
C ALA A 24 -27.90 18.42 -5.98
N PHE A 25 -26.68 18.66 -6.44
CA PHE A 25 -25.92 17.63 -7.12
C PHE A 25 -25.63 16.53 -6.08
N PRO A 26 -25.99 15.26 -6.35
CA PRO A 26 -25.55 14.18 -5.50
C PRO A 26 -24.02 14.16 -5.59
N THR A 27 -23.34 14.51 -4.50
CA THR A 27 -21.94 14.18 -4.33
C THR A 27 -21.89 12.66 -4.23
N ALA A 28 -21.70 12.00 -5.37
CA ALA A 28 -21.27 10.62 -5.39
C ALA A 28 -19.91 10.63 -4.68
N SER A 29 -19.91 10.29 -3.40
CA SER A 29 -18.70 9.88 -2.72
C SER A 29 -18.19 8.70 -3.53
N LEU A 30 -17.12 8.92 -4.31
CA LEU A 30 -16.28 7.84 -4.82
C LEU A 30 -15.71 7.19 -3.56
N ALA A 31 -16.46 6.26 -2.97
CA ALA A 31 -15.90 5.34 -2.02
C ALA A 31 -14.69 4.73 -2.75
N ALA A 32 -13.50 4.99 -2.23
CA ALA A 32 -12.31 4.32 -2.73
C ALA A 32 -12.66 2.84 -2.75
N THR A 33 -12.63 2.22 -3.92
CA THR A 33 -13.04 0.83 -4.10
C THR A 33 -12.05 0.04 -3.26
N SER A 34 -12.50 -0.49 -2.12
CA SER A 34 -11.63 -1.29 -1.26
C SER A 34 -11.21 -2.53 -2.06
N VAL A 35 -9.93 -2.80 -2.11
CA VAL A 35 -9.42 -4.03 -2.72
C VAL A 35 -10.08 -5.21 -2.00
N PRO A 36 -10.79 -6.13 -2.69
CA PRO A 36 -11.45 -7.26 -2.04
C PRO A 36 -10.42 -8.26 -1.48
N ALA A 37 -10.77 -8.94 -0.40
CA ALA A 37 -9.95 -10.02 0.14
C ALA A 37 -9.81 -11.18 -0.86
N PRO A 38 -8.74 -11.99 -0.80
CA PRO A 38 -8.61 -13.19 -1.62
C PRO A 38 -9.74 -14.18 -1.34
N ALA A 39 -10.35 -14.71 -2.40
CA ALA A 39 -11.39 -15.74 -2.30
C ALA A 39 -10.80 -17.11 -1.96
N ASN A 40 -9.55 -17.37 -2.37
CA ASN A 40 -8.77 -18.54 -2.01
C ASN A 40 -7.70 -18.13 -1.00
N ASP A 41 -7.76 -18.71 0.22
CA ASP A 41 -6.79 -18.47 1.28
C ASP A 41 -6.68 -19.72 2.16
N ALA A 42 -5.52 -19.93 2.76
CA ALA A 42 -5.34 -20.96 3.78
C ALA A 42 -6.10 -20.56 5.07
N PRO A 43 -6.77 -21.50 5.74
CA PRO A 43 -7.37 -21.21 7.05
C PRO A 43 -6.28 -20.91 8.08
N LEU A 44 -6.65 -20.21 9.15
CA LEU A 44 -5.74 -20.05 10.29
C LEU A 44 -5.28 -21.44 10.82
N ALA A 45 -3.99 -21.57 11.06
CA ALA A 45 -3.43 -22.79 11.62
C ALA A 45 -3.93 -23.02 13.04
N SER A 46 -4.07 -24.29 13.44
CA SER A 46 -4.54 -24.66 14.78
C SER A 46 -3.48 -24.47 15.88
N ALA A 47 -2.22 -24.32 15.51
CA ALA A 47 -1.10 -24.15 16.42
C ALA A 47 -0.11 -23.10 15.92
N HIS A 48 0.60 -22.48 16.86
CA HIS A 48 1.70 -21.57 16.53
C HIS A 48 2.78 -22.28 15.72
N SER A 49 3.22 -21.60 14.65
CA SER A 49 4.38 -21.96 13.84
C SER A 49 4.95 -20.71 13.18
N GLU A 50 6.06 -20.85 12.48
CA GLU A 50 6.63 -19.76 11.72
C GLU A 50 6.60 -20.09 10.25
N GLN A 51 6.01 -19.17 9.46
CA GLN A 51 6.08 -19.20 8.01
C GLN A 51 6.75 -17.93 7.49
N THR A 52 7.27 -18.01 6.28
CA THR A 52 8.02 -16.92 5.64
C THR A 52 7.49 -16.63 4.26
N VAL A 53 7.45 -15.35 3.91
CA VAL A 53 7.28 -14.85 2.55
C VAL A 53 8.20 -13.64 2.37
N VAL A 54 8.59 -13.32 1.13
CA VAL A 54 9.34 -12.09 0.83
C VAL A 54 8.54 -11.26 -0.17
N PHE A 55 8.30 -10.01 0.20
CA PHE A 55 7.60 -9.04 -0.63
C PHE A 55 8.54 -7.94 -1.11
N ALA A 56 8.41 -7.53 -2.36
CA ALA A 56 9.09 -6.38 -2.94
C ALA A 56 8.05 -5.47 -3.60
N GLY A 57 8.03 -4.19 -3.27
CA GLY A 57 7.02 -3.24 -3.76
C GLY A 57 7.44 -1.80 -3.48
N GLY A 58 8.51 -1.33 -4.15
CA GLY A 58 9.10 -0.02 -3.92
C GLY A 58 10.12 0.00 -2.80
N CYS A 59 10.38 1.19 -2.25
CA CYS A 59 11.29 1.37 -1.12
C CYS A 59 10.90 0.46 0.05
N PHE A 60 11.84 -0.35 0.51
CA PHE A 60 11.59 -1.33 1.57
C PHE A 60 11.29 -0.71 2.94
N TRP A 61 11.61 0.58 3.19
CA TRP A 61 11.28 1.24 4.45
C TRP A 61 9.77 1.28 4.71
N GLY A 62 9.00 1.66 3.68
CA GLY A 62 7.53 1.70 3.78
C GLY A 62 6.90 0.32 3.86
N VAL A 63 7.39 -0.63 3.05
CA VAL A 63 6.91 -2.01 3.08
C VAL A 63 7.21 -2.65 4.44
N GLN A 64 8.42 -2.45 4.98
CA GLN A 64 8.79 -2.92 6.32
C GLN A 64 7.86 -2.33 7.38
N ALA A 65 7.65 -1.01 7.38
CA ALA A 65 6.79 -0.34 8.34
C ALA A 65 5.36 -0.89 8.31
N VAL A 66 4.78 -1.11 7.13
CA VAL A 66 3.44 -1.70 7.00
C VAL A 66 3.39 -3.06 7.70
N PHE A 67 4.32 -3.98 7.39
CA PHE A 67 4.27 -5.33 7.97
C PHE A 67 4.65 -5.36 9.46
N GLN A 68 5.47 -4.43 9.94
CA GLN A 68 5.74 -4.27 11.37
C GLN A 68 4.49 -3.90 12.18
N HIS A 69 3.50 -3.27 11.54
CA HIS A 69 2.22 -2.92 12.14
C HIS A 69 1.12 -3.97 11.92
N VAL A 70 1.42 -5.17 11.38
CA VAL A 70 0.44 -6.24 11.21
C VAL A 70 0.51 -7.23 12.38
N LYS A 71 -0.64 -7.51 13.02
CA LYS A 71 -0.76 -8.56 14.05
C LYS A 71 -0.45 -9.92 13.42
N GLY A 72 0.21 -10.79 14.18
CA GLY A 72 0.64 -12.10 13.69
C GLY A 72 1.96 -12.07 12.91
N VAL A 73 2.46 -10.91 12.49
CA VAL A 73 3.82 -10.76 11.99
C VAL A 73 4.80 -10.78 13.16
N LEU A 74 5.75 -11.71 13.11
CA LEU A 74 6.78 -11.93 14.12
C LEU A 74 8.02 -11.12 13.82
N SER A 75 8.37 -10.95 12.54
CA SER A 75 9.43 -10.04 12.11
C SER A 75 9.21 -9.59 10.66
N ALA A 76 9.60 -8.35 10.34
CA ALA A 76 9.70 -7.83 8.99
C ALA A 76 11.08 -7.20 8.82
N THR A 77 11.92 -7.78 7.97
CA THR A 77 13.32 -7.41 7.79
C THR A 77 13.55 -6.88 6.39
N SER A 78 14.05 -5.66 6.23
CA SER A 78 14.47 -5.10 4.95
C SER A 78 15.69 -5.82 4.39
N GLY A 79 15.74 -6.01 3.07
CA GLY A 79 16.82 -6.70 2.41
C GLY A 79 16.67 -6.74 0.89
N TYR A 80 17.34 -7.70 0.28
CA TYR A 80 17.45 -7.82 -1.17
C TYR A 80 17.16 -9.25 -1.60
N SER A 81 16.40 -9.42 -2.69
CA SER A 81 16.12 -10.71 -3.32
C SER A 81 16.10 -10.61 -4.85
N GLY A 82 16.39 -11.71 -5.53
CA GLY A 82 16.34 -11.80 -6.99
C GLY A 82 17.70 -11.72 -7.69
N GLY A 83 18.73 -11.18 -7.05
CA GLY A 83 20.09 -11.10 -7.54
C GLY A 83 21.05 -12.07 -6.86
N GLU A 84 22.35 -11.92 -7.11
CA GLU A 84 23.40 -12.74 -6.55
C GLU A 84 23.98 -12.17 -5.24
N SER A 85 24.44 -13.02 -4.33
CA SER A 85 25.02 -12.65 -3.02
C SER A 85 26.08 -11.56 -3.11
N ARG A 86 26.98 -11.62 -4.09
CA ARG A 86 28.08 -10.65 -4.27
C ARG A 86 27.62 -9.22 -4.59
N THR A 87 26.37 -9.03 -4.96
CA THR A 87 25.77 -7.74 -5.31
C THR A 87 24.69 -7.28 -4.34
N ALA A 88 24.50 -8.00 -3.23
CA ALA A 88 23.49 -7.70 -2.20
C ALA A 88 24.00 -6.65 -1.21
N GLU A 89 24.32 -5.47 -1.69
CA GLU A 89 24.76 -4.30 -0.95
C GLU A 89 24.05 -3.07 -1.50
N TYR A 90 23.66 -2.12 -0.65
CA TYR A 90 22.84 -0.98 -1.04
C TYR A 90 23.42 -0.21 -2.24
N GLU A 91 24.70 0.14 -2.18
CA GLU A 91 25.37 0.90 -3.24
C GLU A 91 25.35 0.21 -4.61
N LYS A 92 25.30 -1.12 -4.62
CA LYS A 92 25.19 -1.89 -5.85
C LYS A 92 23.74 -2.02 -6.30
N VAL A 93 22.81 -2.35 -5.37
CA VAL A 93 21.40 -2.56 -5.67
C VAL A 93 20.75 -1.27 -6.16
N SER A 94 21.08 -0.12 -5.58
CA SER A 94 20.55 1.20 -5.98
C SER A 94 20.86 1.59 -7.43
N THR A 95 21.85 0.93 -8.07
CA THR A 95 22.11 1.13 -9.49
C THR A 95 21.04 0.54 -10.43
N GLY A 96 20.19 -0.36 -9.93
CA GLY A 96 19.18 -1.07 -10.73
C GLY A 96 19.73 -2.20 -11.61
N LEU A 97 21.03 -2.49 -11.58
CA LEU A 97 21.71 -3.41 -12.50
C LEU A 97 22.01 -4.79 -11.92
N THR A 98 21.69 -5.03 -10.64
CA THR A 98 22.08 -6.26 -9.93
C THR A 98 21.07 -7.40 -10.07
N GLY A 99 19.87 -7.11 -10.58
CA GLY A 99 18.75 -8.06 -10.57
C GLY A 99 18.03 -8.17 -9.21
N HIS A 100 18.59 -7.58 -8.15
CA HIS A 100 17.90 -7.49 -6.86
C HIS A 100 16.67 -6.57 -6.93
N ALA A 101 15.64 -6.92 -6.14
CA ALA A 101 14.61 -5.99 -5.71
C ALA A 101 14.84 -5.65 -4.23
N GLU A 102 14.59 -4.39 -3.85
CA GLU A 102 14.39 -4.04 -2.45
C GLU A 102 13.20 -4.83 -1.92
N SER A 103 13.43 -5.59 -0.87
CA SER A 103 12.53 -6.63 -0.42
C SER A 103 12.38 -6.60 1.09
N VAL A 104 11.24 -7.10 1.57
CA VAL A 104 11.00 -7.32 3.00
C VAL A 104 10.69 -8.79 3.24
N LYS A 105 11.51 -9.44 4.06
CA LYS A 105 11.23 -10.78 4.55
C LYS A 105 10.27 -10.68 5.73
N VAL A 106 9.08 -11.24 5.57
CA VAL A 106 8.04 -11.30 6.58
C VAL A 106 7.98 -12.71 7.14
N VAL A 107 8.28 -12.84 8.44
CA VAL A 107 8.04 -14.06 9.23
C VAL A 107 6.75 -13.86 10.00
N TYR A 108 5.83 -14.80 9.91
CA TYR A 108 4.50 -14.69 10.51
C TYR A 108 4.03 -15.98 11.16
N ASP A 109 3.10 -15.84 12.10
CA ASP A 109 2.41 -16.95 12.75
C ASP A 109 1.08 -17.22 12.04
N PRO A 110 0.96 -18.33 11.30
CA PRO A 110 -0.27 -18.64 10.56
C PRO A 110 -1.46 -18.97 11.46
N SER A 111 -1.28 -19.10 12.77
CA SER A 111 -2.38 -19.21 13.72
C SER A 111 -3.01 -17.84 14.07
N GLN A 112 -2.37 -16.74 13.71
CA GLN A 112 -2.82 -15.37 14.00
C GLN A 112 -3.16 -14.55 12.75
N VAL A 113 -2.46 -14.81 11.65
CA VAL A 113 -2.68 -14.13 10.35
C VAL A 113 -2.46 -15.11 9.21
N THR A 114 -3.38 -15.14 8.25
CA THR A 114 -3.25 -16.01 7.08
C THR A 114 -2.31 -15.41 6.04
N TYR A 115 -1.80 -16.25 5.13
CA TYR A 115 -1.01 -15.78 4.01
C TYR A 115 -1.80 -14.84 3.10
N GLY A 116 -3.05 -15.16 2.80
CA GLY A 116 -3.92 -14.31 1.97
C GLY A 116 -4.20 -12.95 2.62
N GLN A 117 -4.30 -12.87 3.95
CA GLN A 117 -4.41 -11.58 4.64
C GLN A 117 -3.15 -10.72 4.48
N LEU A 118 -1.95 -11.31 4.56
CA LEU A 118 -0.69 -10.60 4.28
C LEU A 118 -0.61 -10.15 2.83
N LEU A 119 -1.01 -10.99 1.90
CA LEU A 119 -1.05 -10.67 0.47
C LEU A 119 -2.07 -9.57 0.16
N HIS A 120 -3.22 -9.58 0.83
CA HIS A 120 -4.24 -8.52 0.75
C HIS A 120 -3.66 -7.17 1.21
N VAL A 121 -2.97 -7.14 2.36
CA VAL A 121 -2.27 -5.93 2.83
C VAL A 121 -1.22 -5.48 1.82
N PHE A 122 -0.42 -6.40 1.28
CA PHE A 122 0.63 -6.10 0.31
C PHE A 122 0.08 -5.42 -0.95
N LEU A 123 -0.94 -6.02 -1.60
CA LEU A 123 -1.50 -5.54 -2.87
C LEU A 123 -2.48 -4.35 -2.72
N SER A 124 -2.82 -3.94 -1.48
CA SER A 124 -3.79 -2.86 -1.27
C SER A 124 -3.24 -1.63 -0.58
N VAL A 125 -2.23 -1.75 0.30
CA VAL A 125 -1.73 -0.60 1.06
C VAL A 125 -0.20 -0.46 1.06
N ALA A 126 0.56 -1.54 0.83
CA ALA A 126 2.01 -1.47 0.88
C ALA A 126 2.60 -0.79 -0.36
N HIS A 127 1.97 -0.98 -1.55
CA HIS A 127 2.43 -0.41 -2.82
C HIS A 127 1.31 -0.39 -3.86
N ASP A 128 1.55 0.23 -5.02
CA ASP A 128 0.69 0.12 -6.20
C ASP A 128 1.18 -1.05 -7.07
N PRO A 129 0.40 -2.16 -7.20
CA PRO A 129 0.82 -3.34 -7.94
C PRO A 129 0.83 -3.15 -9.46
N THR A 130 0.43 -1.98 -9.98
CA THR A 130 0.37 -1.67 -11.41
C THR A 130 1.57 -0.87 -11.92
N GLU A 131 2.46 -0.43 -11.02
CA GLU A 131 3.65 0.35 -11.35
C GLU A 131 4.83 -0.56 -11.73
N LEU A 132 5.24 -0.49 -13.01
CA LEU A 132 6.31 -1.33 -13.55
C LEU A 132 7.69 -0.71 -13.35
N ASN A 133 8.53 -1.32 -12.51
CA ASN A 133 9.88 -0.88 -12.21
C ASN A 133 9.96 0.53 -11.61
N TYR A 134 8.95 0.95 -10.90
CA TYR A 134 8.94 2.17 -10.10
C TYR A 134 7.89 2.07 -8.99
N GLN A 135 7.96 2.94 -7.97
CA GLN A 135 6.92 3.14 -6.96
C GLN A 135 6.95 4.59 -6.47
N GLY A 136 5.90 5.35 -6.83
CA GLY A 136 5.86 6.77 -6.49
C GLY A 136 7.10 7.51 -7.02
N PRO A 137 7.95 8.10 -6.16
CA PRO A 137 9.12 8.84 -6.61
C PRO A 137 10.32 7.97 -6.99
N ASP A 138 10.30 6.67 -6.65
CA ASP A 138 11.44 5.78 -6.82
C ASP A 138 11.38 5.05 -8.15
N GLU A 139 12.40 5.22 -8.99
CA GLU A 139 12.50 4.62 -10.31
C GLU A 139 13.65 3.59 -10.37
N GLY A 140 13.41 2.48 -11.04
CA GLY A 140 14.38 1.43 -11.29
C GLY A 140 13.87 0.03 -10.99
N THR A 141 14.55 -0.98 -11.55
CA THR A 141 14.18 -2.39 -11.42
C THR A 141 14.21 -2.89 -9.99
N GLN A 142 14.99 -2.24 -9.11
CA GLN A 142 15.08 -2.54 -7.68
C GLN A 142 13.79 -2.21 -6.92
N TYR A 143 12.91 -1.37 -7.49
CA TYR A 143 11.62 -1.00 -6.89
C TYR A 143 10.43 -1.73 -7.49
N ARG A 144 10.68 -2.77 -8.32
CA ARG A 144 9.61 -3.56 -8.95
C ARG A 144 8.77 -4.34 -7.95
N SER A 145 7.54 -4.62 -8.34
CA SER A 145 6.60 -5.43 -7.55
C SER A 145 6.87 -6.93 -7.71
N VAL A 146 7.14 -7.64 -6.62
CA VAL A 146 7.40 -9.09 -6.62
C VAL A 146 6.87 -9.74 -5.34
N VAL A 147 6.27 -10.91 -5.49
CA VAL A 147 6.06 -11.90 -4.42
C VAL A 147 7.05 -13.03 -4.62
N PHE A 148 7.99 -13.18 -3.69
CA PHE A 148 8.90 -14.32 -3.64
C PHE A 148 8.30 -15.37 -2.71
N TYR A 149 7.68 -16.40 -3.27
CA TYR A 149 7.01 -17.44 -2.50
C TYR A 149 7.99 -18.52 -2.01
N THR A 150 7.64 -19.17 -0.91
CA THR A 150 8.43 -20.26 -0.30
C THR A 150 7.74 -21.62 -0.39
N THR A 151 6.45 -21.66 -0.75
CA THR A 151 5.65 -22.88 -0.89
C THR A 151 4.75 -22.82 -2.12
N ASP A 152 4.35 -23.97 -2.64
CA ASP A 152 3.39 -24.08 -3.77
C ASP A 152 2.01 -23.50 -3.38
N GLU A 153 1.61 -23.60 -2.11
CA GLU A 153 0.38 -23.00 -1.61
C GLU A 153 0.43 -21.48 -1.73
N GLN A 154 1.54 -20.84 -1.32
CA GLN A 154 1.73 -19.39 -1.50
C GLN A 154 1.70 -18.99 -2.97
N HIS A 155 2.30 -19.79 -3.85
CA HIS A 155 2.25 -19.57 -5.30
C HIS A 155 0.80 -19.58 -5.80
N THR A 156 0.04 -20.62 -5.44
CA THR A 156 -1.35 -20.79 -5.87
C THR A 156 -2.23 -19.64 -5.38
N ILE A 157 -2.21 -19.35 -4.08
CA ILE A 157 -3.00 -18.26 -3.49
C ILE A 157 -2.67 -16.91 -4.15
N THR A 158 -1.38 -16.64 -4.41
CA THR A 158 -0.95 -15.39 -5.04
C THR A 158 -1.46 -15.26 -6.48
N THR A 159 -1.33 -16.31 -7.28
CA THR A 159 -1.77 -16.30 -8.67
C THR A 159 -3.28 -16.20 -8.80
N ASP A 160 -4.01 -16.92 -7.96
CA ASP A 160 -5.48 -16.87 -7.91
C ASP A 160 -5.96 -15.48 -7.49
N TYR A 161 -5.31 -14.88 -6.49
CA TYR A 161 -5.69 -13.55 -6.03
C TYR A 161 -5.42 -12.45 -7.07
N ILE A 162 -4.28 -12.48 -7.74
CA ILE A 162 -4.00 -11.56 -8.86
C ILE A 162 -5.05 -11.72 -9.96
N ALA A 163 -5.38 -12.96 -10.35
CA ALA A 163 -6.41 -13.23 -11.35
C ALA A 163 -7.80 -12.73 -10.91
N GLN A 164 -8.15 -12.89 -9.64
CA GLN A 164 -9.39 -12.36 -9.05
C GLN A 164 -9.44 -10.83 -9.17
N LEU A 165 -8.37 -10.11 -8.79
CA LEU A 165 -8.32 -8.66 -8.83
C LEU A 165 -8.38 -8.13 -10.28
N GLU A 166 -7.70 -8.78 -11.22
CA GLU A 166 -7.76 -8.43 -12.65
C GLU A 166 -9.16 -8.67 -13.23
N SER A 167 -9.78 -9.81 -12.93
CA SER A 167 -11.13 -10.13 -13.40
C SER A 167 -12.19 -9.17 -12.86
N ALA A 168 -11.99 -8.69 -11.64
CA ALA A 168 -12.86 -7.70 -11.01
C ALA A 168 -12.55 -6.25 -11.42
N HIS A 169 -11.54 -6.02 -12.27
CA HIS A 169 -11.08 -4.69 -12.71
C HIS A 169 -10.86 -3.73 -11.53
N VAL A 170 -10.24 -4.22 -10.44
CA VAL A 170 -10.01 -3.43 -9.23
C VAL A 170 -9.06 -2.26 -9.48
N PHE A 171 -8.05 -2.49 -10.31
CA PHE A 171 -7.09 -1.47 -10.72
C PHE A 171 -7.36 -0.99 -12.16
N LYS A 172 -6.97 0.25 -12.45
CA LYS A 172 -7.11 0.84 -13.80
C LYS A 172 -6.14 0.22 -14.82
N HIS A 173 -5.01 -0.24 -14.34
CA HIS A 173 -3.94 -0.84 -15.13
C HIS A 173 -3.73 -2.29 -14.73
N LYS A 174 -3.07 -3.04 -15.61
CA LYS A 174 -2.73 -4.44 -15.35
C LYS A 174 -1.79 -4.54 -14.13
N ILE A 175 -2.02 -5.55 -13.28
CA ILE A 175 -1.10 -5.92 -12.20
C ILE A 175 0.21 -6.44 -12.82
N VAL A 176 1.32 -5.86 -12.42
CA VAL A 176 2.67 -6.22 -12.91
C VAL A 176 3.50 -6.96 -11.87
N THR A 177 2.89 -7.32 -10.76
CA THR A 177 3.53 -8.09 -9.69
C THR A 177 4.03 -9.43 -10.21
N GLN A 178 5.33 -9.65 -10.11
CA GLN A 178 5.95 -10.93 -10.44
C GLN A 178 5.72 -11.95 -9.32
N VAL A 179 5.48 -13.20 -9.66
CA VAL A 179 5.32 -14.31 -8.70
C VAL A 179 6.40 -15.33 -8.98
N VAL A 180 7.43 -15.38 -8.14
CA VAL A 180 8.62 -16.19 -8.38
C VAL A 180 9.07 -16.93 -7.12
N PRO A 181 9.72 -18.10 -7.23
CA PRO A 181 10.22 -18.80 -6.05
C PRO A 181 11.34 -18.02 -5.37
N LEU A 182 11.34 -18.00 -4.03
CA LEU A 182 12.41 -17.42 -3.25
C LEU A 182 13.67 -18.31 -3.36
N LYS A 183 14.71 -17.78 -4.01
CA LYS A 183 16.02 -18.47 -4.07
C LYS A 183 16.90 -18.10 -2.88
N ALA A 184 16.97 -16.82 -2.55
CA ALA A 184 17.73 -16.29 -1.42
C ALA A 184 17.18 -14.92 -1.00
N PHE A 185 17.41 -14.58 0.26
CA PHE A 185 17.17 -13.27 0.83
C PHE A 185 18.45 -12.82 1.56
N TYR A 186 18.87 -11.62 1.29
CA TYR A 186 20.04 -11.00 1.90
C TYR A 186 19.57 -9.80 2.73
N PRO A 187 19.73 -9.81 4.07
CA PRO A 187 19.36 -8.66 4.89
C PRO A 187 20.11 -7.42 4.46
N ALA A 188 19.41 -6.29 4.39
CA ALA A 188 20.04 -5.00 4.17
C ALA A 188 20.82 -4.56 5.42
N GLU A 189 21.65 -3.57 5.23
CA GLU A 189 22.53 -3.00 6.23
C GLU A 189 21.72 -2.50 7.45
N ALA A 190 22.36 -2.50 8.61
CA ALA A 190 21.73 -2.20 9.90
C ALA A 190 20.97 -0.86 9.90
N TYR A 191 21.53 0.17 9.25
CA TYR A 191 20.92 1.50 9.19
C TYR A 191 19.63 1.58 8.38
N HIS A 192 19.33 0.59 7.55
CA HIS A 192 18.04 0.49 6.85
C HIS A 192 16.93 -0.14 7.67
N GLN A 193 17.26 -0.87 8.73
CA GLN A 193 16.25 -1.56 9.52
C GLN A 193 15.47 -0.58 10.40
N ASN A 194 14.14 -0.77 10.45
CA ASN A 194 13.23 0.06 11.23
C ASN A 194 13.24 1.57 10.86
N TYR A 195 13.75 1.90 9.68
CA TYR A 195 14.06 3.28 9.29
C TYR A 195 12.86 4.22 9.42
N ALA A 196 11.68 3.82 8.90
CA ALA A 196 10.49 4.64 8.96
C ALA A 196 10.05 4.97 10.40
N THR A 197 10.21 4.01 11.33
CA THR A 197 9.89 4.20 12.75
C THR A 197 10.92 5.07 13.47
N LEU A 198 12.21 4.94 13.12
CA LEU A 198 13.29 5.67 13.77
C LEU A 198 13.47 7.10 13.23
N HIS A 199 12.96 7.37 12.01
CA HIS A 199 13.10 8.66 11.32
C HIS A 199 11.74 9.23 10.85
N PRO A 200 10.74 9.35 11.74
CA PRO A 200 9.41 9.81 11.36
C PRO A 200 9.39 11.27 10.87
N GLU A 201 10.43 12.05 11.20
CA GLU A 201 10.63 13.44 10.75
C GLU A 201 11.16 13.54 9.32
N SER A 202 11.71 12.47 8.74
CA SER A 202 12.18 12.47 7.35
C SER A 202 11.06 12.86 6.40
N ALA A 203 11.33 13.82 5.51
CA ALA A 203 10.35 14.25 4.51
C ALA A 203 9.91 13.07 3.63
N TYR A 204 10.85 12.19 3.24
CA TYR A 204 10.52 11.00 2.45
C TYR A 204 9.52 10.10 3.19
N ILE A 205 9.78 9.77 4.46
CA ILE A 205 8.88 8.93 5.28
C ILE A 205 7.51 9.58 5.42
N ARG A 206 7.45 10.86 5.74
CA ARG A 206 6.18 11.59 5.95
C ARG A 206 5.29 11.62 4.71
N TYR A 207 5.89 11.76 3.51
CA TYR A 207 5.12 11.90 2.28
C TYR A 207 4.86 10.57 1.57
N ASN A 208 5.77 9.59 1.68
CA ASN A 208 5.68 8.36 0.89
C ASN A 208 5.32 7.12 1.72
N ASP A 209 5.78 7.00 2.97
CA ASP A 209 5.66 5.76 3.75
C ASP A 209 4.64 5.83 4.88
N ALA A 210 4.60 6.93 5.65
CA ALA A 210 3.63 7.10 6.72
C ALA A 210 2.17 6.95 6.22
N PRO A 211 1.77 7.46 5.04
CA PRO A 211 0.43 7.25 4.52
C PRO A 211 0.07 5.77 4.31
N LYS A 212 1.04 4.89 4.01
CA LYS A 212 0.80 3.44 3.86
C LYS A 212 0.36 2.81 5.18
N VAL A 213 1.04 3.17 6.29
CA VAL A 213 0.68 2.71 7.65
C VAL A 213 -0.68 3.27 8.06
N ASP A 214 -0.98 4.54 7.73
CA ASP A 214 -2.30 5.14 7.96
C ASP A 214 -3.42 4.42 7.18
N HIS A 215 -3.16 4.01 5.95
CA HIS A 215 -4.09 3.22 5.15
C HIS A 215 -4.28 1.82 5.76
N LEU A 216 -3.22 1.15 6.22
CA LEU A 216 -3.32 -0.10 6.96
C LEU A 216 -4.23 0.06 8.18
N LYS A 217 -4.01 1.09 9.00
CA LYS A 217 -4.81 1.37 10.20
C LYS A 217 -6.29 1.58 9.87
N LYS A 218 -6.60 2.25 8.76
CA LYS A 218 -7.97 2.56 8.34
C LYS A 218 -8.69 1.36 7.71
N GLN A 219 -7.99 0.61 6.85
CA GLN A 219 -8.61 -0.46 6.05
C GLN A 219 -8.57 -1.81 6.76
N PHE A 220 -7.54 -2.07 7.58
CA PHE A 220 -7.28 -3.37 8.23
C PHE A 220 -7.30 -3.26 9.77
N VAL A 221 -8.32 -2.62 10.33
CA VAL A 221 -8.45 -2.35 11.77
C VAL A 221 -8.21 -3.59 12.63
N GLN A 222 -8.68 -4.76 12.19
CA GLN A 222 -8.53 -6.01 12.94
C GLN A 222 -7.09 -6.54 12.92
N LEU A 223 -6.36 -6.29 11.83
CA LEU A 223 -4.97 -6.73 11.66
C LEU A 223 -3.96 -5.70 12.17
N TYR A 224 -4.36 -4.44 12.32
CA TYR A 224 -3.46 -3.37 12.73
C TYR A 224 -3.05 -3.49 14.19
N ARG A 225 -1.74 -3.32 14.46
CA ARG A 225 -1.17 -3.12 15.80
C ARG A 225 -0.58 -1.71 15.92
N GLU A 226 -0.80 -1.05 17.05
CA GLU A 226 -0.31 0.32 17.29
C GLU A 226 1.22 0.38 17.44
N SER A 227 1.79 -0.54 18.22
CA SER A 227 3.23 -0.62 18.42
C SER A 227 3.85 -1.54 17.37
N PRO A 228 4.78 -1.05 16.52
CA PRO A 228 5.41 -1.87 15.49
C PRO A 228 6.28 -2.99 16.08
N GLN A 229 6.35 -4.11 15.40
CA GLN A 229 7.27 -5.20 15.70
C GLN A 229 8.63 -4.89 15.11
N LEU A 230 9.51 -4.24 15.88
CA LEU A 230 10.84 -3.89 15.42
C LEU A 230 11.76 -5.11 15.37
N VAL A 231 12.68 -5.12 14.40
CA VAL A 231 13.73 -6.13 14.34
C VAL A 231 14.95 -5.68 15.15
N ALA A 232 15.62 -6.63 15.81
CA ALA A 232 16.87 -6.35 16.48
C ALA A 232 17.97 -6.03 15.45
N VAL A 233 18.60 -4.90 15.60
CA VAL A 233 19.74 -4.47 14.77
C VAL A 233 21.00 -4.91 15.50
N LYS A 234 21.83 -5.75 14.84
CA LYS A 234 23.13 -6.22 15.39
C LYS A 234 24.26 -5.37 14.85
#